data_ca7b76fd03f9a662e1d8863aca56c474
#
_entry.id   ca7b76fd03f9a662e1d8863aca56c474
#
_cell.length_a   1.000
_cell.length_b   1.000
_cell.length_c   1.000
_cell.angle_alpha   90.00
_cell.angle_beta   90.00
_cell.angle_gamma   90.00
#
_symmetry.space_group_name_H-M   'P 1'
#
loop_
_entity.id
_entity.type
_entity.pdbx_description
1 polymer ?
#
loop_
_entity_poly.entity_id
_entity_poly.type
_entity_poly.pdbx_seq_one_letter_code
_entity_poly.pdbx_strand_id
1 'polypeptide(L)'
;MNSGGMRDSTPKQIGKYRVKRKLGTGATSAVYLAEDPFFSREVAIKLVDTHVLQDPTHGQRYKKLFLNEASLAGKLKHPHIASIHDAGVDDDRHYLVMEYVPGGTLERCCDAANLLPFSEVVEIAFKCCRALDYA
;
A
#
# COMPACT_ATOMS: atom_id res chain seq x y z
N MET A 1 24.55 -11.27 25.87
CA MET A 1 24.35 -10.43 24.71
C MET A 1 23.26 -11.07 23.85
N ASN A 2 22.02 -10.66 24.04
CA ASN A 2 20.90 -11.14 23.23
C ASN A 2 20.60 -10.11 22.15
N SER A 3 21.12 -10.36 20.97
CA SER A 3 20.63 -9.74 19.75
C SER A 3 19.26 -10.34 19.45
N GLY A 4 18.21 -9.70 19.97
CA GLY A 4 16.84 -10.01 19.61
C GLY A 4 16.63 -9.69 18.15
N GLY A 5 16.85 -10.68 17.27
CA GLY A 5 16.44 -10.60 15.87
C GLY A 5 14.94 -10.36 15.84
N MET A 6 14.53 -9.23 15.33
CA MET A 6 13.15 -8.95 14.93
C MET A 6 12.76 -10.06 13.96
N ARG A 7 11.97 -11.02 14.45
CA ARG A 7 11.36 -12.02 13.57
C ARG A 7 10.41 -11.23 12.66
N ASP A 8 10.79 -11.13 11.42
CA ASP A 8 9.93 -10.62 10.34
C ASP A 8 8.80 -11.63 10.13
N SER A 9 7.86 -11.65 11.07
CA SER A 9 6.72 -12.57 11.02
C SER A 9 5.66 -11.98 10.13
N THR A 10 5.79 -12.23 8.84
CA THR A 10 4.71 -11.99 7.87
C THR A 10 3.44 -12.63 8.39
N PRO A 11 2.36 -11.88 8.64
CA PRO A 11 1.11 -12.45 9.11
C PRO A 11 0.55 -13.42 8.07
N LYS A 12 -0.06 -14.51 8.50
CA LYS A 12 -0.69 -15.48 7.58
C LYS A 12 -2.01 -14.95 7.02
N GLN A 13 -2.68 -14.09 7.78
CA GLN A 13 -3.99 -13.55 7.45
C GLN A 13 -4.13 -12.11 7.99
N ILE A 14 -4.85 -11.28 7.26
CA ILE A 14 -5.25 -9.93 7.64
C ILE A 14 -6.75 -9.81 7.33
N GLY A 15 -7.60 -9.69 8.36
CA GLY A 15 -9.04 -9.80 8.20
C GLY A 15 -9.42 -11.11 7.51
N LYS A 16 -10.16 -11.05 6.42
CA LYS A 16 -10.54 -12.22 5.60
C LYS A 16 -9.49 -12.61 4.54
N TYR A 17 -8.45 -11.79 4.35
CA TYR A 17 -7.48 -11.94 3.26
C TYR A 17 -6.33 -12.85 3.66
N ARG A 18 -5.99 -13.81 2.78
CA ARG A 18 -4.88 -14.73 2.97
C ARG A 18 -3.59 -14.10 2.45
N VAL A 19 -2.64 -13.85 3.32
CA VAL A 19 -1.35 -13.25 2.95
C VAL A 19 -0.47 -14.27 2.22
N LYS A 20 0.06 -13.88 1.07
CA LYS A 20 0.99 -14.70 0.27
C LYS A 20 2.45 -14.32 0.57
N ARG A 21 2.77 -13.04 0.52
CA ARG A 21 4.13 -12.54 0.76
C ARG A 21 4.13 -11.04 1.04
N LYS A 22 5.23 -10.56 1.58
CA LYS A 22 5.48 -9.13 1.78
C LYS A 22 5.93 -8.50 0.46
N LEU A 23 5.38 -7.35 0.10
CA LEU A 23 5.74 -6.55 -1.08
C LEU A 23 6.74 -5.45 -0.74
N GLY A 24 6.60 -4.84 0.44
CA GLY A 24 7.46 -3.74 0.86
C GLY A 24 7.22 -3.30 2.29
N THR A 25 8.11 -2.46 2.80
CA THR A 25 8.03 -1.86 4.14
C THR A 25 8.28 -0.37 4.02
N GLY A 26 7.40 0.42 4.61
CA GLY A 26 7.56 1.86 4.80
C GLY A 26 7.89 2.20 6.25
N ALA A 27 7.99 3.49 6.56
CA ALA A 27 8.31 3.98 7.91
C ALA A 27 7.21 3.64 8.94
N THR A 28 5.95 3.59 8.52
CA THR A 28 4.78 3.43 9.40
C THR A 28 3.85 2.30 8.98
N SER A 29 4.20 1.55 7.94
CA SER A 29 3.35 0.51 7.38
C SER A 29 4.15 -0.53 6.60
N ALA A 30 3.57 -1.69 6.40
CA ALA A 30 4.06 -2.71 5.49
C ALA A 30 2.98 -3.05 4.45
N VAL A 31 3.39 -3.44 3.26
CA VAL A 31 2.48 -3.84 2.18
C VAL A 31 2.67 -5.31 1.88
N TYR A 32 1.56 -6.03 1.79
CA TYR A 32 1.51 -7.47 1.55
C TYR A 32 0.71 -7.80 0.31
N LEU A 33 1.16 -8.79 -0.45
CA LEU A 33 0.34 -9.45 -1.45
C LEU A 33 -0.55 -10.46 -0.72
N ALA A 34 -1.84 -10.41 -0.99
CA ALA A 34 -2.82 -11.32 -0.41
C ALA A 34 -3.86 -11.76 -1.44
N GLU A 35 -4.60 -12.77 -1.09
CA GLU A 35 -5.71 -13.28 -1.88
C GLU A 35 -7.04 -12.90 -1.21
N ASP A 36 -7.93 -12.29 -2.01
CA ASP A 36 -9.31 -12.08 -1.64
C ASP A 36 -10.09 -13.39 -1.86
N PRO A 37 -10.55 -14.06 -0.78
CA PRO A 37 -11.19 -15.35 -0.91
C PRO A 37 -12.58 -15.27 -1.55
N PHE A 38 -13.22 -14.11 -1.51
CA PHE A 38 -14.56 -13.91 -2.05
C PHE A 38 -14.54 -13.71 -3.57
N PHE A 39 -13.63 -12.89 -4.06
CA PHE A 39 -13.49 -12.60 -5.49
C PHE A 39 -12.41 -13.43 -6.20
N SER A 40 -11.71 -14.30 -5.47
CA SER A 40 -10.60 -15.13 -6.00
C SER A 40 -9.58 -14.33 -6.79
N ARG A 41 -9.17 -13.17 -6.26
CA ARG A 41 -8.22 -12.26 -6.90
C ARG A 41 -7.09 -11.87 -5.96
N GLU A 42 -5.97 -11.48 -6.53
CA GLU A 42 -4.86 -10.90 -5.79
C GLU A 42 -5.13 -9.42 -5.46
N VAL A 43 -4.76 -9.04 -4.24
CA VAL A 43 -4.87 -7.67 -3.72
C VAL A 43 -3.58 -7.27 -3.02
N ALA A 44 -3.31 -5.98 -2.95
CA ALA A 44 -2.26 -5.43 -2.10
C ALA A 44 -2.89 -4.92 -0.81
N ILE A 45 -2.31 -5.26 0.34
CA ILE A 45 -2.80 -4.82 1.65
C ILE A 45 -1.73 -3.99 2.35
N LYS A 46 -2.03 -2.71 2.57
CA LYS A 46 -1.22 -1.82 3.40
C LYS A 46 -1.67 -1.98 4.86
N LEU A 47 -0.78 -2.50 5.69
CA LEU A 47 -0.99 -2.70 7.12
C LEU A 47 -0.23 -1.63 7.89
N VAL A 48 -0.93 -0.85 8.71
CA VAL A 48 -0.32 0.19 9.53
C VAL A 48 0.29 -0.42 10.79
N ASP A 49 1.48 0.04 11.15
CA ASP A 49 2.17 -0.42 12.35
C ASP A 49 1.36 -0.05 13.61
N THR A 50 1.10 -1.03 14.46
CA THR A 50 0.36 -0.87 15.70
C THR A 50 1.02 0.14 16.64
N HIS A 51 2.33 0.19 16.68
CA HIS A 51 3.08 1.16 17.51
C HIS A 51 2.78 2.61 17.11
N VAL A 52 2.61 2.88 15.83
CA VAL A 52 2.25 4.21 15.32
C VAL A 52 0.85 4.62 15.78
N LEU A 53 -0.09 3.67 15.80
CA LEU A 53 -1.48 3.91 16.17
C LEU A 53 -1.68 4.01 17.69
N GLN A 54 -0.80 3.39 18.46
CA GLN A 54 -0.82 3.41 19.93
C GLN A 54 0.01 4.56 20.53
N ASP A 55 0.68 5.35 19.70
CA ASP A 55 1.43 6.53 20.16
C ASP A 55 0.49 7.50 20.89
N PRO A 56 0.77 7.85 22.18
CA PRO A 56 -0.12 8.70 22.97
C PRO A 56 -0.29 10.11 22.41
N THR A 57 0.71 10.59 21.66
CA THR A 57 0.75 11.96 21.14
C THR A 57 0.17 12.07 19.73
N HIS A 58 0.43 11.09 18.87
CA HIS A 58 0.13 11.16 17.45
C HIS A 58 -0.81 10.08 16.94
N GLY A 59 -1.07 9.01 17.73
CA GLY A 59 -1.84 7.84 17.28
C GLY A 59 -3.24 8.18 16.78
N GLN A 60 -3.97 9.08 17.46
CA GLN A 60 -5.31 9.51 17.02
C GLN A 60 -5.26 10.28 15.69
N ARG A 61 -4.23 11.10 15.50
CA ARG A 61 -4.01 11.82 14.25
C ARG A 61 -3.74 10.86 13.10
N TYR A 62 -2.90 9.85 13.31
CA TYR A 62 -2.61 8.82 12.30
C TYR A 62 -3.86 8.01 11.94
N LYS A 63 -4.67 7.60 12.92
CA LYS A 63 -5.96 6.92 12.67
C LYS A 63 -6.88 7.76 11.79
N LYS A 64 -7.01 9.04 12.11
CA LYS A 64 -7.86 9.97 11.36
C LYS A 64 -7.34 10.17 9.93
N LEU A 65 -6.05 10.35 9.76
CA LEU A 65 -5.42 10.49 8.43
C LEU A 65 -5.62 9.23 7.60
N PHE A 66 -5.42 8.05 8.18
CA PHE A 66 -5.63 6.76 7.52
C PHE A 66 -7.07 6.60 7.03
N LEU A 67 -8.05 6.88 7.88
CA LEU A 67 -9.47 6.78 7.52
C LEU A 67 -9.87 7.80 6.45
N ASN A 68 -9.33 9.01 6.51
CA ASN A 68 -9.56 10.04 5.50
C ASN A 68 -8.94 9.61 4.14
N GLU A 69 -7.72 9.11 4.14
CA GLU A 69 -7.05 8.57 2.95
C GLU A 69 -7.89 7.47 2.31
N ALA A 70 -8.34 6.49 3.11
CA ALA A 70 -9.19 5.41 2.64
C ALA A 70 -10.52 5.91 2.04
N SER A 71 -11.17 6.86 2.70
CA SER A 71 -12.45 7.42 2.26
C SER A 71 -12.31 8.23 0.96
N LEU A 72 -11.29 9.05 0.84
CA LEU A 72 -11.04 9.87 -0.35
C LEU A 72 -10.59 9.00 -1.52
N ALA A 73 -9.61 8.15 -1.30
CA ALA A 73 -9.07 7.27 -2.34
C ALA A 73 -10.09 6.25 -2.83
N GLY A 74 -10.99 5.78 -1.97
CA GLY A 74 -12.07 4.85 -2.33
C GLY A 74 -13.09 5.43 -3.33
N LYS A 75 -13.15 6.76 -3.47
CA LYS A 75 -14.02 7.44 -4.45
C LYS A 75 -13.34 7.61 -5.81
N LEU A 76 -12.03 7.47 -5.88
CA LEU A 76 -11.27 7.67 -7.11
C LEU A 76 -11.33 6.40 -7.96
N LYS A 77 -11.86 6.54 -9.18
CA LYS A 77 -11.89 5.48 -10.20
C LYS A 77 -11.31 6.02 -11.49
N HIS A 78 -10.07 5.68 -11.76
CA HIS A 78 -9.33 6.15 -12.91
C HIS A 78 -8.34 5.07 -13.39
N PRO A 79 -8.11 4.89 -14.70
CA PRO A 79 -7.22 3.84 -15.22
C PRO A 79 -5.76 3.97 -14.78
N HIS A 80 -5.34 5.16 -14.33
CA HIS A 80 -3.97 5.42 -13.86
C HIS A 80 -3.89 5.67 -12.35
N ILE A 81 -4.91 5.26 -11.58
CA ILE A 81 -4.94 5.28 -10.11
C ILE A 81 -5.29 3.88 -9.62
N ALA A 82 -4.46 3.30 -8.75
CA ALA A 82 -4.77 2.02 -8.12
C ALA A 82 -6.04 2.14 -7.26
N SER A 83 -7.00 1.26 -7.50
CA SER A 83 -8.30 1.29 -6.83
C SER A 83 -8.19 0.83 -5.39
N ILE A 84 -8.90 1.50 -4.48
CA ILE A 84 -9.12 1.01 -3.12
C ILE A 84 -10.36 0.12 -3.12
N HIS A 85 -10.22 -1.09 -2.58
CA HIS A 85 -11.29 -2.08 -2.55
C HIS A 85 -11.98 -2.15 -1.21
N ASP A 86 -11.23 -2.01 -0.11
CA ASP A 86 -11.74 -2.19 1.24
C ASP A 86 -10.81 -1.53 2.27
N ALA A 87 -11.31 -1.30 3.47
CA ALA A 87 -10.51 -0.87 4.62
C ALA A 87 -11.10 -1.49 5.89
N GLY A 88 -10.26 -1.83 6.83
CA GLY A 88 -10.74 -2.46 8.05
C GLY A 88 -9.76 -2.41 9.20
N VAL A 89 -10.18 -3.04 10.29
CA VAL A 89 -9.39 -3.23 11.51
C VAL A 89 -9.41 -4.70 11.87
N ASP A 90 -8.25 -5.26 12.14
CA ASP A 90 -8.04 -6.64 12.56
C ASP A 90 -7.04 -6.66 13.73
N ASP A 91 -7.47 -7.08 14.90
CA ASP A 91 -6.65 -7.07 16.15
C ASP A 91 -5.93 -5.72 16.37
N ASP A 92 -6.67 -4.62 16.36
CA ASP A 92 -6.16 -3.23 16.47
C ASP A 92 -5.23 -2.78 15.33
N ARG A 93 -5.01 -3.61 14.32
CA ARG A 93 -4.25 -3.27 13.13
C ARG A 93 -5.17 -2.69 12.06
N HIS A 94 -4.90 -1.48 11.67
CA HIS A 94 -5.62 -0.84 10.57
C HIS A 94 -5.02 -1.26 9.24
N TYR A 95 -5.86 -1.65 8.30
CA TYR A 95 -5.41 -2.07 6.98
C TYR A 95 -6.25 -1.47 5.86
N LEU A 96 -5.62 -1.29 4.72
CA LEU A 96 -6.21 -0.81 3.49
C LEU A 96 -5.98 -1.83 2.38
N VAL A 97 -7.05 -2.28 1.74
CA VAL A 97 -7.02 -3.23 0.63
C VAL A 97 -7.12 -2.46 -0.68
N MET A 98 -6.16 -2.68 -1.55
CA MET A 98 -6.08 -1.99 -2.84
C MET A 98 -5.77 -2.94 -3.98
N GLU A 99 -5.99 -2.46 -5.17
CA GLU A 99 -5.59 -3.13 -6.39
C GLU A 99 -4.11 -3.53 -6.34
N TYR A 100 -3.82 -4.79 -6.63
CA TYR A 100 -2.45 -5.23 -6.83
C TYR A 100 -2.03 -4.92 -8.26
N VAL A 101 -1.01 -4.10 -8.41
CA VAL A 101 -0.40 -3.78 -9.70
C VAL A 101 0.90 -4.59 -9.81
N PRO A 102 0.95 -5.63 -10.65
CA PRO A 102 2.16 -6.43 -10.83
C PRO A 102 3.24 -5.61 -11.53
N GLY A 103 4.49 -6.02 -11.36
CA GLY A 103 5.64 -5.34 -11.95
C GLY A 103 6.53 -4.68 -10.90
N GLY A 104 7.01 -3.50 -11.17
CA GLY A 104 7.91 -2.76 -10.28
C GLY A 104 7.59 -1.27 -10.23
N THR A 105 8.34 -0.55 -9.41
CA THR A 105 8.29 0.90 -9.30
C THR A 105 9.25 1.56 -10.28
N LEU A 106 9.08 2.87 -10.49
CA LEU A 106 10.01 3.67 -11.29
C LEU A 106 11.38 3.84 -10.61
N GLU A 107 11.53 3.47 -9.35
CA GLU A 107 12.78 3.55 -8.61
C GLU A 107 13.95 2.87 -9.36
N ARG A 108 13.69 1.73 -9.99
CA ARG A 108 14.65 1.00 -10.81
C ARG A 108 15.17 1.78 -12.03
N CYS A 109 14.45 2.85 -12.42
CA CYS A 109 14.77 3.69 -13.58
C CYS A 109 15.34 5.05 -13.17
N CYS A 110 15.70 5.23 -11.89
CA CYS A 110 16.19 6.51 -11.36
C CYS A 110 17.71 6.65 -11.37
N ASP A 111 18.43 5.63 -11.78
CA ASP A 111 19.88 5.71 -11.94
C ASP A 111 20.29 5.92 -13.43
N ALA A 112 21.48 6.48 -13.65
CA ALA A 112 21.95 6.83 -14.98
C ALA A 112 22.11 5.63 -15.94
N ALA A 113 22.26 4.41 -15.40
CA ALA A 113 22.42 3.19 -16.19
C ALA A 113 21.09 2.63 -16.70
N ASN A 114 19.98 3.00 -16.06
CA ASN A 114 18.66 2.41 -16.29
C ASN A 114 17.57 3.43 -16.61
N LEU A 115 17.94 4.59 -17.14
CA LEU A 115 16.98 5.62 -17.54
C LEU A 115 16.03 5.12 -18.62
N LEU A 116 14.76 5.47 -18.50
CA LEU A 116 13.76 5.23 -19.53
C LEU A 116 14.01 6.12 -20.76
N PRO A 117 13.64 5.66 -21.97
CA PRO A 117 13.58 6.51 -23.14
C PRO A 117 12.72 7.76 -22.89
N PHE A 118 13.10 8.89 -23.48
CA PHE A 118 12.39 10.17 -23.29
C PHE A 118 10.90 10.08 -23.63
N SER A 119 10.52 9.35 -24.67
CA SER A 119 9.14 9.12 -25.07
C SER A 119 8.32 8.41 -24.00
N GLU A 120 8.90 7.42 -23.30
CA GLU A 120 8.24 6.72 -22.20
C GLU A 120 8.08 7.63 -20.97
N VAL A 121 9.07 8.46 -20.65
CA VAL A 121 8.98 9.45 -19.57
C VAL A 121 7.85 10.43 -19.82
N VAL A 122 7.73 10.95 -21.04
CA VAL A 122 6.62 11.85 -21.44
C VAL A 122 5.27 11.16 -21.30
N GLU A 123 5.14 9.91 -21.74
CA GLU A 123 3.90 9.14 -21.63
C GLU A 123 3.49 8.92 -20.18
N ILE A 124 4.44 8.54 -19.32
CA ILE A 124 4.18 8.35 -17.89
C ILE A 124 3.76 9.67 -17.24
N ALA A 125 4.48 10.78 -17.51
CA ALA A 125 4.15 12.10 -16.99
C ALA A 125 2.74 12.53 -17.43
N PHE A 126 2.38 12.31 -18.67
CA PHE A 126 1.04 12.61 -19.18
C PHE A 126 -0.06 11.82 -18.46
N LYS A 127 0.15 10.51 -18.25
CA LYS A 127 -0.78 9.65 -17.50
C LYS A 127 -0.94 10.11 -16.04
N CYS A 128 0.17 10.48 -15.39
CA CYS A 128 0.14 11.02 -14.03
C CYS A 128 -0.62 12.36 -13.97
N CYS A 129 -0.39 13.25 -14.91
CA CYS A 129 -1.13 14.53 -14.98
C CYS A 129 -2.64 14.30 -15.17
N ARG A 130 -3.03 13.36 -16.01
CA ARG A 130 -4.44 12.97 -16.19
C ARG A 130 -5.07 12.43 -14.91
N ALA A 131 -4.34 11.61 -14.18
CA ALA A 131 -4.78 11.07 -12.89
C ALA A 131 -4.94 12.17 -11.83
N LEU A 132 -4.00 13.11 -11.75
CA LEU A 132 -4.03 14.24 -10.82
C LEU A 132 -5.15 15.24 -11.16
N ASP A 133 -5.36 15.53 -12.44
CA ASP A 133 -6.45 16.39 -12.90
C ASP A 133 -7.82 15.81 -12.51
N TYR A 134 -7.99 14.51 -12.70
CA TYR A 134 -9.19 13.81 -12.27
C TYR A 134 -9.38 13.85 -10.73
N ALA A 135 -8.30 13.67 -9.96
CA ALA A 135 -8.36 13.63 -8.49
C ALA A 135 -8.62 14.99 -7.86
#